data_b80d35782a794d871caefcdd741c2820
#
_entry.id   b80d35782a794d871caefcdd741c2820
#
_cell.length_a   1.000
_cell.length_b   1.000
_cell.length_c   1.000
_cell.angle_alpha   90.00
_cell.angle_beta   90.00
_cell.angle_gamma   90.00
#
_symmetry.space_group_name_H-M   'P 1'
#
loop_
_entity.id
_entity.type
_entity.pdbx_description
1 polymer ?
#
loop_
_entity_poly.entity_id
_entity_poly.type
_entity_poly.pdbx_seq_one_letter_code
_entity_poly.pdbx_strand_id
1 'polypeptide(L)'
;MKERRKRRSAKDIKESIINAATHLIETEGFSNLTVTGIMRQAEIEPVQFYNRYDDLNKFIDEYVKKYDYWFSDIVKSQKQSSNDKALYMNILVGLFQSLSENKIMQELLKWELANNNETSQRTAQLRELHTLPLCQKFSNIFSNTDIDIVTISALIIGGIYYLILHDKLSTFSEIDLKKESDKQKVIKAISKLSDILFTFIPSSITKGHYKI
;
A
#
# COMPACT_ATOMS: atom_id res chain seq x y z
N MET A 1 45.12 -10.38 18.92
CA MET A 1 44.75 -11.11 17.67
C MET A 1 43.50 -10.48 17.14
N LYS A 2 43.51 -9.87 15.93
CA LYS A 2 42.25 -9.41 15.28
C LYS A 2 41.49 -10.64 14.81
N GLU A 3 40.30 -10.86 15.33
CA GLU A 3 39.38 -11.88 14.84
C GLU A 3 39.16 -11.70 13.33
N ARG A 4 39.39 -12.75 12.55
CA ARG A 4 39.26 -12.73 11.10
C ARG A 4 37.76 -12.68 10.78
N ARG A 5 37.24 -11.51 10.36
CA ARG A 5 35.82 -11.30 9.97
C ARG A 5 35.39 -12.42 9.00
N LYS A 6 34.40 -13.21 9.36
CA LYS A 6 33.86 -14.29 8.52
C LYS A 6 33.40 -13.72 7.19
N ARG A 7 33.81 -14.30 6.06
CA ARG A 7 33.44 -13.82 4.72
C ARG A 7 31.91 -13.96 4.56
N ARG A 8 31.20 -12.82 4.32
CA ARG A 8 29.75 -12.81 4.10
C ARG A 8 29.43 -13.64 2.85
N SER A 9 28.35 -14.45 2.90
CA SER A 9 27.82 -15.15 1.72
C SER A 9 27.14 -14.18 0.75
N ALA A 10 26.89 -14.64 -0.48
CA ALA A 10 26.14 -13.85 -1.47
C ALA A 10 24.71 -13.50 -0.96
N LYS A 11 24.09 -14.40 -0.20
CA LYS A 11 22.79 -14.19 0.43
C LYS A 11 22.87 -13.12 1.51
N ASP A 12 23.85 -13.18 2.40
CA ASP A 12 24.04 -12.20 3.49
C ASP A 12 24.25 -10.78 2.92
N ILE A 13 24.98 -10.66 1.82
CA ILE A 13 25.22 -9.37 1.17
C ILE A 13 23.91 -8.83 0.56
N LYS A 14 23.11 -9.68 -0.11
CA LYS A 14 21.80 -9.26 -0.63
C LYS A 14 20.87 -8.79 0.48
N GLU A 15 20.80 -9.52 1.57
CA GLU A 15 19.99 -9.15 2.74
C GLU A 15 20.50 -7.84 3.37
N SER A 16 21.82 -7.63 3.48
CA SER A 16 22.39 -6.38 3.98
C SER A 16 22.01 -5.18 3.11
N ILE A 17 22.04 -5.33 1.78
CA ILE A 17 21.62 -4.27 0.83
C ILE A 17 20.13 -3.94 1.02
N ILE A 18 19.27 -4.96 1.09
CA ILE A 18 17.82 -4.77 1.26
C ILE A 18 17.51 -4.10 2.60
N ASN A 19 18.13 -4.56 3.68
CA ASN A 19 17.93 -4.00 5.02
C ASN A 19 18.43 -2.55 5.11
N ALA A 20 19.59 -2.25 4.52
CA ALA A 20 20.11 -0.89 4.44
C ALA A 20 19.18 0.05 3.68
N ALA A 21 18.70 -0.38 2.52
CA ALA A 21 17.75 0.40 1.73
C ALA A 21 16.43 0.61 2.49
N THR A 22 15.90 -0.44 3.13
CA THR A 22 14.69 -0.34 3.95
C THR A 22 14.85 0.71 5.06
N HIS A 23 15.96 0.65 5.79
CA HIS A 23 16.26 1.63 6.84
C HIS A 23 16.35 3.07 6.30
N LEU A 24 17.06 3.28 5.19
CA LEU A 24 17.17 4.60 4.55
C LEU A 24 15.81 5.12 4.07
N ILE A 25 14.98 4.26 3.47
CA ILE A 25 13.63 4.65 3.04
C ILE A 25 12.76 5.06 4.24
N GLU A 26 12.83 4.34 5.36
CA GLU A 26 12.06 4.66 6.57
C GLU A 26 12.49 5.96 7.24
N THR A 27 13.79 6.30 7.15
CA THR A 27 14.37 7.46 7.85
C THR A 27 14.49 8.69 6.99
N GLU A 28 14.85 8.55 5.70
CA GLU A 28 15.17 9.65 4.79
C GLU A 28 14.17 9.78 3.63
N GLY A 29 13.32 8.77 3.43
CA GLY A 29 12.37 8.69 2.32
C GLY A 29 12.93 8.08 1.05
N PHE A 30 12.03 7.57 0.20
CA PHE A 30 12.40 6.84 -1.02
C PHE A 30 13.13 7.72 -2.05
N SER A 31 12.78 9.00 -2.14
CA SER A 31 13.41 9.95 -3.08
C SER A 31 14.87 10.27 -2.76
N ASN A 32 15.30 10.02 -1.53
CA ASN A 32 16.68 10.27 -1.09
C ASN A 32 17.57 9.03 -1.17
N LEU A 33 17.04 7.91 -1.65
CA LEU A 33 17.81 6.67 -1.76
C LEU A 33 18.90 6.79 -2.82
N THR A 34 20.13 6.47 -2.44
CA THR A 34 21.31 6.48 -3.33
C THR A 34 22.11 5.20 -3.19
N VAL A 35 22.82 4.79 -4.26
CA VAL A 35 23.72 3.63 -4.21
C VAL A 35 24.78 3.81 -3.13
N THR A 36 25.38 5.00 -3.04
CA THR A 36 26.40 5.31 -2.02
C THR A 36 25.84 5.21 -0.60
N GLY A 37 24.63 5.71 -0.37
CA GLY A 37 23.92 5.59 0.91
C GLY A 37 23.69 4.13 1.29
N ILE A 38 23.20 3.33 0.36
CA ILE A 38 22.96 1.89 0.56
C ILE A 38 24.27 1.17 0.89
N MET A 39 25.32 1.39 0.10
CA MET A 39 26.64 0.73 0.31
C MET A 39 27.23 1.07 1.69
N ARG A 40 27.17 2.35 2.07
CA ARG A 40 27.66 2.82 3.38
C ARG A 40 26.86 2.18 4.51
N GLN A 41 25.53 2.18 4.42
CA GLN A 41 24.65 1.62 5.46
C GLN A 41 24.77 0.09 5.55
N ALA A 42 24.98 -0.61 4.43
CA ALA A 42 25.17 -2.06 4.36
C ALA A 42 26.59 -2.51 4.73
N GLU A 43 27.54 -1.57 4.89
CA GLU A 43 28.98 -1.84 5.07
C GLU A 43 29.51 -2.80 3.99
N ILE A 44 29.31 -2.46 2.72
CA ILE A 44 29.75 -3.24 1.56
C ILE A 44 30.60 -2.40 0.61
N GLU A 45 31.46 -3.09 -0.16
CA GLU A 45 32.25 -2.48 -1.21
C GLU A 45 31.43 -2.28 -2.50
N PRO A 46 31.75 -1.28 -3.34
CA PRO A 46 31.04 -1.01 -4.60
C PRO A 46 30.86 -2.24 -5.49
N VAL A 47 31.90 -3.07 -5.62
CA VAL A 47 31.86 -4.30 -6.42
C VAL A 47 30.77 -5.27 -5.95
N GLN A 48 30.44 -5.27 -4.65
CA GLN A 48 29.43 -6.16 -4.10
C GLN A 48 28.02 -5.71 -4.45
N PHE A 49 27.78 -4.41 -4.63
CA PHE A 49 26.52 -3.87 -5.13
C PHE A 49 26.40 -4.10 -6.63
N TYR A 50 27.39 -3.65 -7.42
CA TYR A 50 27.35 -3.69 -8.87
C TYR A 50 27.42 -5.10 -9.48
N ASN A 51 27.88 -6.09 -8.74
CA ASN A 51 27.75 -7.50 -9.14
C ASN A 51 26.31 -8.02 -9.09
N ARG A 52 25.35 -7.23 -8.56
CA ARG A 52 23.92 -7.63 -8.42
C ARG A 52 22.98 -6.72 -9.15
N TYR A 53 23.27 -5.45 -9.15
CA TYR A 53 22.42 -4.40 -9.71
C TYR A 53 23.26 -3.48 -10.57
N ASP A 54 22.87 -3.32 -11.83
CA ASP A 54 23.61 -2.45 -12.77
C ASP A 54 23.64 -0.99 -12.29
N ASP A 55 22.50 -0.56 -11.71
CA ASP A 55 22.32 0.79 -11.20
C ASP A 55 21.24 0.82 -10.08
N LEU A 56 20.95 2.03 -9.59
CA LEU A 56 19.92 2.26 -8.58
C LEU A 56 18.51 1.89 -9.10
N ASN A 57 18.19 2.15 -10.38
CA ASN A 57 16.87 1.88 -10.93
C ASN A 57 16.58 0.37 -10.99
N LYS A 58 17.58 -0.44 -11.37
CA LYS A 58 17.48 -1.90 -11.33
C LYS A 58 17.29 -2.43 -9.91
N PHE A 59 18.00 -1.84 -8.93
CA PHE A 59 17.78 -2.16 -7.54
C PHE A 59 16.36 -1.80 -7.09
N ILE A 60 15.89 -0.59 -7.40
CA ILE A 60 14.55 -0.11 -7.04
C ILE A 60 13.50 -1.03 -7.65
N ASP A 61 13.60 -1.37 -8.94
CA ASP A 61 12.64 -2.25 -9.61
C ASP A 61 12.54 -3.62 -8.91
N GLU A 62 13.67 -4.21 -8.52
CA GLU A 62 13.66 -5.47 -7.76
C GLU A 62 13.13 -5.28 -6.34
N TYR A 63 13.50 -4.18 -5.67
CA TYR A 63 13.09 -3.89 -4.30
C TYR A 63 11.57 -3.74 -4.17
N VAL A 64 10.92 -3.02 -5.09
CA VAL A 64 9.50 -2.72 -5.00
C VAL A 64 8.60 -3.92 -5.32
N LYS A 65 9.12 -4.95 -6.02
CA LYS A 65 8.37 -6.18 -6.35
C LYS A 65 7.76 -6.88 -5.13
N LYS A 66 8.38 -6.76 -3.97
CA LYS A 66 7.84 -7.32 -2.71
C LYS A 66 6.53 -6.65 -2.25
N TYR A 67 6.20 -5.48 -2.80
CA TYR A 67 4.97 -4.74 -2.50
C TYR A 67 3.90 -4.87 -3.59
N ASP A 68 4.19 -5.57 -4.69
CA ASP A 68 3.28 -5.73 -5.83
C ASP A 68 1.91 -6.30 -5.42
N TYR A 69 1.89 -7.17 -4.40
CA TYR A 69 0.68 -7.84 -3.90
C TYR A 69 0.09 -7.23 -2.62
N TRP A 70 0.66 -6.14 -2.11
CA TRP A 70 0.25 -5.55 -0.83
C TRP A 70 -1.27 -5.32 -0.74
N PHE A 71 -1.89 -4.71 -1.75
CA PHE A 71 -3.33 -4.48 -1.76
C PHE A 71 -4.11 -5.79 -1.88
N SER A 72 -3.68 -6.71 -2.74
CA SER A 72 -4.29 -8.04 -2.88
C SER A 72 -4.31 -8.81 -1.56
N ASP A 73 -3.27 -8.66 -0.75
CA ASP A 73 -3.20 -9.34 0.55
C ASP A 73 -4.16 -8.73 1.58
N ILE A 74 -4.37 -7.41 1.55
CA ILE A 74 -5.43 -6.75 2.32
C ILE A 74 -6.79 -7.34 1.94
N VAL A 75 -7.11 -7.45 0.65
CA VAL A 75 -8.37 -8.01 0.17
C VAL A 75 -8.55 -9.47 0.59
N LYS A 76 -7.49 -10.28 0.46
CA LYS A 76 -7.52 -11.70 0.85
C LYS A 76 -7.80 -11.88 2.35
N SER A 77 -7.27 -11.00 3.19
CA SER A 77 -7.51 -11.06 4.64
C SER A 77 -8.98 -10.80 5.02
N GLN A 78 -9.78 -10.19 4.12
CA GLN A 78 -11.19 -9.88 4.36
C GLN A 78 -12.19 -10.91 3.79
N LYS A 79 -11.72 -12.04 3.22
CA LYS A 79 -12.57 -13.05 2.56
C LYS A 79 -13.64 -13.68 3.47
N GLN A 80 -13.46 -13.64 4.79
CA GLN A 80 -14.41 -14.17 5.78
C GLN A 80 -15.46 -13.14 6.23
N SER A 81 -15.61 -12.02 5.53
CA SER A 81 -16.63 -11.02 5.84
C SER A 81 -18.04 -11.61 5.70
N SER A 82 -18.94 -11.24 6.60
CA SER A 82 -20.28 -11.82 6.73
C SER A 82 -21.22 -11.55 5.53
N ASN A 83 -20.99 -10.45 4.82
CA ASN A 83 -21.75 -10.03 3.65
C ASN A 83 -20.97 -9.01 2.82
N ASP A 84 -21.52 -8.60 1.66
CA ASP A 84 -20.85 -7.68 0.74
C ASP A 84 -20.61 -6.28 1.32
N LYS A 85 -21.52 -5.76 2.15
CA LYS A 85 -21.34 -4.50 2.85
C LYS A 85 -20.16 -4.58 3.84
N ALA A 86 -20.11 -5.65 4.63
CA ALA A 86 -19.01 -5.88 5.55
C ALA A 86 -17.68 -6.07 4.80
N LEU A 87 -17.70 -6.77 3.67
CA LEU A 87 -16.51 -6.92 2.83
C LEU A 87 -16.02 -5.57 2.31
N TYR A 88 -16.90 -4.74 1.76
CA TYR A 88 -16.57 -3.39 1.27
C TYR A 88 -15.94 -2.52 2.37
N MET A 89 -16.64 -2.42 3.51
CA MET A 89 -16.18 -1.66 4.67
C MET A 89 -14.82 -2.17 5.17
N ASN A 90 -14.68 -3.48 5.34
CA ASN A 90 -13.47 -4.08 5.89
C ASN A 90 -12.26 -3.90 4.96
N ILE A 91 -12.45 -3.90 3.64
CA ILE A 91 -11.37 -3.58 2.68
C ILE A 91 -10.89 -2.14 2.86
N LEU A 92 -11.80 -1.17 2.95
CA LEU A 92 -11.43 0.24 3.13
C LEU A 92 -10.78 0.51 4.50
N VAL A 93 -11.31 -0.09 5.56
CA VAL A 93 -10.70 0.00 6.90
C VAL A 93 -9.34 -0.69 6.93
N GLY A 94 -9.23 -1.88 6.34
CA GLY A 94 -7.97 -2.61 6.22
C GLY A 94 -6.92 -1.83 5.42
N LEU A 95 -7.33 -1.16 4.34
CA LEU A 95 -6.46 -0.27 3.57
C LEU A 95 -5.95 0.89 4.45
N PHE A 96 -6.84 1.56 5.16
CA PHE A 96 -6.47 2.66 6.05
C PHE A 96 -5.49 2.19 7.14
N GLN A 97 -5.77 1.09 7.82
CA GLN A 97 -4.92 0.54 8.88
C GLN A 97 -3.57 0.09 8.35
N SER A 98 -3.57 -0.75 7.30
CA SER A 98 -2.34 -1.27 6.71
C SER A 98 -1.42 -0.16 6.19
N LEU A 99 -1.98 0.86 5.54
CA LEU A 99 -1.16 1.98 5.05
C LEU A 99 -0.68 2.88 6.19
N SER A 100 -1.48 3.10 7.24
CA SER A 100 -1.08 3.89 8.40
C SER A 100 0.13 3.30 9.12
N GLU A 101 0.29 1.98 9.11
CA GLU A 101 1.37 1.26 9.80
C GLU A 101 2.59 1.00 8.90
N ASN A 102 2.41 0.97 7.58
CA ASN A 102 3.45 0.61 6.63
C ASN A 102 4.18 1.83 6.08
N LYS A 103 5.24 2.28 6.78
CA LYS A 103 6.06 3.44 6.37
C LYS A 103 6.67 3.27 4.98
N ILE A 104 7.14 2.07 4.64
CA ILE A 104 7.74 1.81 3.32
C ILE A 104 6.70 2.00 2.21
N MET A 105 5.48 1.49 2.42
CA MET A 105 4.40 1.66 1.44
C MET A 105 3.99 3.12 1.29
N GLN A 106 3.97 3.89 2.39
CA GLN A 106 3.74 5.34 2.34
C GLN A 106 4.81 6.04 1.48
N GLU A 107 6.08 5.74 1.71
CA GLU A 107 7.19 6.34 0.95
C GLU A 107 7.19 5.88 -0.52
N LEU A 108 6.83 4.62 -0.80
CA LEU A 108 6.68 4.12 -2.16
C LEU A 108 5.57 4.87 -2.92
N LEU A 109 4.40 5.06 -2.31
CA LEU A 109 3.30 5.79 -2.93
C LEU A 109 3.67 7.27 -3.19
N LYS A 110 4.36 7.93 -2.27
CA LYS A 110 4.88 9.29 -2.50
C LYS A 110 5.86 9.34 -3.66
N TRP A 111 6.78 8.37 -3.71
CA TRP A 111 7.75 8.27 -4.79
C TRP A 111 7.08 8.01 -6.14
N GLU A 112 6.08 7.15 -6.22
CA GLU A 112 5.32 6.89 -7.43
C GLU A 112 4.62 8.15 -7.96
N LEU A 113 3.99 8.93 -7.08
CA LEU A 113 3.32 10.18 -7.46
C LEU A 113 4.30 11.26 -7.94
N ALA A 114 5.53 11.26 -7.41
CA ALA A 114 6.56 12.24 -7.76
C ALA A 114 7.41 11.84 -8.98
N ASN A 115 7.37 10.58 -9.39
CA ASN A 115 8.24 10.05 -10.44
C ASN A 115 7.42 9.39 -11.55
N ASN A 116 7.74 9.76 -12.80
CA ASN A 116 7.13 9.16 -13.98
C ASN A 116 8.18 8.34 -14.73
N ASN A 117 8.41 7.09 -14.31
CA ASN A 117 9.33 6.16 -14.93
C ASN A 117 8.69 4.77 -15.08
N GLU A 118 9.36 3.85 -15.78
CA GLU A 118 8.85 2.50 -16.05
C GLU A 118 8.46 1.73 -14.79
N THR A 119 9.27 1.83 -13.74
CA THR A 119 9.01 1.14 -12.47
C THR A 119 7.78 1.70 -11.75
N SER A 120 7.64 3.04 -11.67
CA SER A 120 6.47 3.67 -11.02
C SER A 120 5.18 3.39 -11.79
N GLN A 121 5.23 3.41 -13.13
CA GLN A 121 4.10 3.05 -13.98
C GLN A 121 3.70 1.58 -13.79
N ARG A 122 4.69 0.66 -13.79
CA ARG A 122 4.45 -0.77 -13.59
C ARG A 122 3.80 -1.06 -12.24
N THR A 123 4.32 -0.49 -11.15
CA THR A 123 3.76 -0.73 -9.81
C THR A 123 2.35 -0.17 -9.67
N ALA A 124 2.09 1.02 -10.20
CA ALA A 124 0.75 1.62 -10.22
C ALA A 124 -0.24 0.78 -11.04
N GLN A 125 0.12 0.35 -12.25
CA GLN A 125 -0.71 -0.51 -13.11
C GLN A 125 -1.00 -1.87 -12.48
N LEU A 126 -0.02 -2.51 -11.84
CA LEU A 126 -0.22 -3.78 -11.14
C LEU A 126 -1.22 -3.63 -9.99
N ARG A 127 -1.14 -2.54 -9.23
CA ARG A 127 -2.07 -2.26 -8.14
C ARG A 127 -3.49 -2.09 -8.70
N GLU A 128 -3.64 -1.36 -9.81
CA GLU A 128 -4.92 -1.19 -10.50
C GLU A 128 -5.48 -2.53 -10.98
N LEU A 129 -4.68 -3.40 -11.60
CA LEU A 129 -5.11 -4.73 -12.02
C LEU A 129 -5.66 -5.57 -10.84
N HIS A 130 -5.11 -5.42 -9.65
CA HIS A 130 -5.58 -6.14 -8.47
C HIS A 130 -6.91 -5.58 -7.93
N THR A 131 -7.31 -4.36 -8.30
CA THR A 131 -8.61 -3.78 -7.92
C THR A 131 -9.73 -4.18 -8.87
N LEU A 132 -9.45 -4.54 -10.12
CA LEU A 132 -10.47 -4.82 -11.15
C LEU A 132 -11.53 -5.85 -10.72
N PRO A 133 -11.20 -6.99 -10.09
CA PRO A 133 -12.21 -7.95 -9.64
C PRO A 133 -13.19 -7.36 -8.60
N LEU A 134 -12.70 -6.44 -7.76
CA LEU A 134 -13.53 -5.74 -6.77
C LEU A 134 -14.42 -4.70 -7.45
N CYS A 135 -13.87 -3.92 -8.38
CA CYS A 135 -14.63 -2.97 -9.18
C CYS A 135 -15.80 -3.69 -9.89
N GLN A 136 -15.53 -4.81 -10.55
CA GLN A 136 -16.55 -5.64 -11.21
C GLN A 136 -17.61 -6.15 -10.22
N LYS A 137 -17.16 -6.70 -9.09
CA LYS A 137 -18.06 -7.22 -8.05
C LYS A 137 -19.00 -6.14 -7.54
N PHE A 138 -18.47 -5.00 -7.12
CA PHE A 138 -19.28 -3.94 -6.53
C PHE A 138 -20.13 -3.20 -7.58
N SER A 139 -19.65 -3.00 -8.82
CA SER A 139 -20.48 -2.53 -9.92
C SER A 139 -21.72 -3.41 -10.14
N ASN A 140 -21.54 -4.74 -10.11
CA ASN A 140 -22.67 -5.66 -10.26
C ASN A 140 -23.67 -5.53 -9.11
N ILE A 141 -23.19 -5.37 -7.87
CA ILE A 141 -24.06 -5.20 -6.69
C ILE A 141 -24.89 -3.91 -6.79
N PHE A 142 -24.31 -2.83 -7.32
CA PHE A 142 -24.94 -1.53 -7.45
C PHE A 142 -25.62 -1.29 -8.81
N SER A 143 -25.66 -2.29 -9.70
CA SER A 143 -26.14 -2.15 -11.09
C SER A 143 -27.60 -1.65 -11.24
N ASN A 144 -28.44 -1.84 -10.22
CA ASN A 144 -29.83 -1.38 -10.19
C ASN A 144 -30.01 -0.11 -9.34
N THR A 145 -28.97 0.67 -9.15
CA THR A 145 -28.97 1.96 -8.45
C THR A 145 -28.38 3.04 -9.35
N ASP A 146 -28.53 4.30 -8.97
CA ASP A 146 -27.88 5.45 -9.60
C ASP A 146 -26.47 5.73 -9.03
N ILE A 147 -25.95 4.81 -8.19
CA ILE A 147 -24.67 4.95 -7.50
C ILE A 147 -23.53 4.37 -8.36
N ASP A 148 -22.63 5.20 -8.84
CA ASP A 148 -21.33 4.76 -9.37
C ASP A 148 -20.38 4.44 -8.23
N ILE A 149 -20.48 3.21 -7.71
CA ILE A 149 -19.70 2.76 -6.55
C ILE A 149 -18.20 2.73 -6.84
N VAL A 150 -17.78 2.55 -8.09
CA VAL A 150 -16.35 2.52 -8.47
C VAL A 150 -15.74 3.91 -8.34
N THR A 151 -16.39 4.92 -8.91
CA THR A 151 -15.93 6.33 -8.79
C THR A 151 -15.96 6.79 -7.33
N ILE A 152 -17.02 6.46 -6.57
CA ILE A 152 -17.07 6.82 -5.14
C ILE A 152 -15.95 6.12 -4.36
N SER A 153 -15.69 4.85 -4.64
CA SER A 153 -14.57 4.13 -4.01
C SER A 153 -13.22 4.75 -4.31
N ALA A 154 -12.99 5.18 -5.56
CA ALA A 154 -11.77 5.87 -5.95
C ALA A 154 -11.58 7.19 -5.16
N LEU A 155 -12.64 7.98 -4.96
CA LEU A 155 -12.60 9.19 -4.14
C LEU A 155 -12.31 8.89 -2.67
N ILE A 156 -12.90 7.85 -2.09
CA ILE A 156 -12.65 7.44 -0.70
C ILE A 156 -11.20 6.97 -0.55
N ILE A 157 -10.70 6.13 -1.46
CA ILE A 157 -9.32 5.63 -1.45
C ILE A 157 -8.34 6.78 -1.62
N GLY A 158 -8.59 7.71 -2.54
CA GLY A 158 -7.79 8.92 -2.72
C GLY A 158 -7.75 9.77 -1.44
N GLY A 159 -8.89 9.93 -0.76
CA GLY A 159 -8.96 10.61 0.54
C GLY A 159 -8.15 9.90 1.64
N ILE A 160 -8.23 8.56 1.72
CA ILE A 160 -7.42 7.75 2.64
C ILE A 160 -5.93 7.96 2.37
N TYR A 161 -5.51 7.87 1.11
CA TYR A 161 -4.11 8.11 0.73
C TYR A 161 -3.66 9.50 1.11
N TYR A 162 -4.44 10.52 0.77
CA TYR A 162 -4.10 11.89 1.08
C TYR A 162 -3.93 12.12 2.60
N LEU A 163 -4.90 11.70 3.42
CA LEU A 163 -4.83 11.82 4.87
C LEU A 163 -3.54 11.21 5.45
N ILE A 164 -3.20 10.00 5.03
CA ILE A 164 -2.05 9.27 5.57
C ILE A 164 -0.73 9.86 5.05
N LEU A 165 -0.64 10.14 3.75
CA LEU A 165 0.60 10.65 3.15
C LEU A 165 0.90 12.09 3.54
N HIS A 166 -0.14 12.88 3.90
CA HIS A 166 -0.04 14.27 4.33
C HIS A 166 0.28 14.41 5.83
N ASP A 167 0.04 13.39 6.65
CA ASP A 167 0.12 13.43 8.13
C ASP A 167 1.45 13.96 8.68
N LYS A 168 2.57 13.69 7.97
CA LYS A 168 3.89 14.22 8.37
C LYS A 168 4.03 15.73 8.16
N LEU A 169 3.22 16.35 7.30
CA LEU A 169 3.30 17.76 6.96
C LEU A 169 2.48 18.60 7.94
N SER A 170 1.22 18.26 8.11
CA SER A 170 0.31 18.97 9.04
C SER A 170 -0.95 18.12 9.28
N THR A 171 -1.83 18.59 10.18
CA THR A 171 -3.21 18.14 10.27
C THR A 171 -3.96 18.51 8.98
N PHE A 172 -4.96 17.72 8.62
CA PHE A 172 -5.86 18.03 7.51
C PHE A 172 -7.31 18.05 8.01
N SER A 173 -8.00 19.16 7.83
CA SER A 173 -9.37 19.36 8.36
C SER A 173 -9.47 19.02 9.86
N GLU A 174 -8.50 19.47 10.64
CA GLU A 174 -8.35 19.19 12.09
C GLU A 174 -8.09 17.71 12.46
N ILE A 175 -7.95 16.81 11.48
CA ILE A 175 -7.60 15.41 11.69
C ILE A 175 -6.09 15.29 11.85
N ASP A 176 -5.66 14.69 12.97
CA ASP A 176 -4.26 14.40 13.32
C ASP A 176 -4.09 12.89 13.51
N LEU A 177 -3.58 12.20 12.49
CA LEU A 177 -3.44 10.74 12.53
C LEU A 177 -2.36 10.24 13.50
N LYS A 178 -1.61 11.15 14.16
CA LYS A 178 -0.76 10.80 15.31
C LYS A 178 -1.58 10.48 16.56
N LYS A 179 -2.84 10.95 16.61
CA LYS A 179 -3.78 10.69 17.70
C LYS A 179 -4.66 9.48 17.37
N GLU A 180 -4.67 8.51 18.26
CA GLU A 180 -5.51 7.31 18.09
C GLU A 180 -7.01 7.67 18.02
N SER A 181 -7.44 8.69 18.77
CA SER A 181 -8.82 9.21 18.71
C SER A 181 -9.23 9.64 17.29
N ASP A 182 -8.33 10.25 16.53
CA ASP A 182 -8.62 10.76 15.20
C ASP A 182 -8.56 9.64 14.14
N LYS A 183 -7.67 8.66 14.31
CA LYS A 183 -7.72 7.40 13.52
C LYS A 183 -9.08 6.71 13.67
N GLN A 184 -9.59 6.61 14.91
CA GLN A 184 -10.91 6.02 15.18
C GLN A 184 -12.06 6.84 14.56
N LYS A 185 -11.94 8.18 14.47
CA LYS A 185 -12.91 9.01 13.75
C LYS A 185 -12.93 8.67 12.26
N VAL A 186 -11.76 8.50 11.63
CA VAL A 186 -11.66 8.11 10.20
C VAL A 186 -12.28 6.73 9.97
N ILE A 187 -11.97 5.74 10.80
CA ILE A 187 -12.55 4.40 10.71
C ILE A 187 -14.09 4.46 10.85
N LYS A 188 -14.61 5.22 11.81
CA LYS A 188 -16.05 5.42 11.99
C LYS A 188 -16.69 6.11 10.77
N ALA A 189 -16.01 7.08 10.16
CA ALA A 189 -16.46 7.76 8.95
C ALA A 189 -16.54 6.80 7.76
N ILE A 190 -15.50 5.97 7.54
CA ILE A 190 -15.50 4.93 6.51
C ILE A 190 -16.66 3.96 6.72
N SER A 191 -16.87 3.48 7.96
CA SER A 191 -17.98 2.58 8.31
C SER A 191 -19.32 3.23 8.02
N LYS A 192 -19.51 4.48 8.41
CA LYS A 192 -20.76 5.21 8.19
C LYS A 192 -21.05 5.48 6.71
N LEU A 193 -20.02 5.83 5.93
CA LEU A 193 -20.16 5.98 4.48
C LEU A 193 -20.54 4.65 3.82
N SER A 194 -19.92 3.54 4.23
CA SER A 194 -20.29 2.21 3.74
C SER A 194 -21.75 1.87 4.09
N ASP A 195 -22.20 2.17 5.30
CA ASP A 195 -23.59 1.97 5.68
C ASP A 195 -24.56 2.76 4.79
N ILE A 196 -24.26 4.05 4.56
CA ILE A 196 -25.08 4.93 3.73
C ILE A 196 -25.15 4.40 2.28
N LEU A 197 -24.01 4.08 1.67
CA LEU A 197 -23.96 3.58 0.30
C LEU A 197 -24.81 2.32 0.12
N PHE A 198 -24.74 1.38 1.04
CA PHE A 198 -25.48 0.13 0.95
C PHE A 198 -26.99 0.28 1.27
N THR A 199 -27.48 1.43 1.75
CA THR A 199 -28.93 1.70 1.88
C THR A 199 -29.62 1.87 0.53
N PHE A 200 -28.86 2.23 -0.52
CA PHE A 200 -29.40 2.39 -1.88
C PHE A 200 -29.66 1.05 -2.59
N ILE A 201 -29.17 -0.06 -2.05
CA ILE A 201 -29.41 -1.39 -2.64
C ILE A 201 -30.78 -1.89 -2.21
N PRO A 202 -31.71 -2.21 -3.17
CA PRO A 202 -33.02 -2.71 -2.86
C PRO A 202 -32.96 -4.01 -2.04
N SER A 203 -33.80 -4.11 -1.00
CA SER A 203 -33.86 -5.26 -0.07
C SER A 203 -34.21 -6.60 -0.75
N SER A 204 -34.73 -6.58 -1.99
CA SER A 204 -35.07 -7.78 -2.78
C SER A 204 -33.86 -8.58 -3.27
N ILE A 205 -32.66 -7.98 -3.33
CA ILE A 205 -31.43 -8.60 -3.86
C ILE A 205 -30.67 -9.38 -2.78
N THR A 206 -30.88 -9.08 -1.50
CA THR A 206 -30.19 -9.73 -0.38
C THR A 206 -30.57 -11.19 -0.10
N LYS A 207 -31.57 -11.77 -0.83
CA LYS A 207 -32.04 -13.17 -0.68
C LYS A 207 -31.68 -14.10 -1.83
N GLY A 208 -30.77 -13.74 -2.71
CA GLY A 208 -30.38 -14.52 -3.88
C GLY A 208 -29.16 -15.39 -3.64
N HIS A 209 -29.39 -16.62 -3.25
CA HIS A 209 -28.68 -17.87 -3.54
C HIS A 209 -27.17 -17.84 -3.86
N TYR A 210 -26.36 -18.16 -2.87
CA TYR A 210 -25.16 -18.96 -3.12
C TYR A 210 -25.57 -20.44 -3.17
N LYS A 211 -25.87 -20.97 -4.36
CA LYS A 211 -25.63 -22.38 -4.67
C LYS A 211 -24.34 -22.47 -5.46
N ILE A 212 -23.46 -23.28 -4.95
CA ILE A 212 -22.13 -23.72 -5.31
C ILE A 212 -21.91 -23.83 -6.81
#